data_5db3f14ce572829dc6bdf445ccbcefb2
#
_entry.id   5db3f14ce572829dc6bdf445ccbcefb2
#
_cell.length_a   1.000
_cell.length_b   1.000
_cell.length_c   1.000
_cell.angle_alpha   90.00
_cell.angle_beta   90.00
_cell.angle_gamma   90.00
#
_symmetry.space_group_name_H-M   'P 1'
#
loop_
_entity.id
_entity.type
_entity.pdbx_description
1 polymer ?
#
loop_
_entity_poly.entity_id
_entity_poly.type
_entity_poly.pdbx_seq_one_letter_code
_entity_poly.pdbx_strand_id
1 'polypeptide(L)'
;VLFRSRERVHSKTVEEAVLKTAKKIKGAYGLVVMSPRKLIAVRDPYGLKPLCLGKRGNAYVIASESCALTSVSAEFIRDIEPGEILTITKDGLKSNKELASAAAKRAHCVFEYIYFARLDSTIDGVKVYDARIRGGKSLAKSYPVEADLVTGVPESGLPAAKGYSEASGIPFAFAFY
;
A
#
# COMPACT_ATOMS: atom_id res chain seq x y z
N VAL A 1 8.67 5.01 19.17
CA VAL A 1 9.43 6.13 19.80
C VAL A 1 8.61 7.41 19.84
N LEU A 2 7.88 7.77 18.81
CA LEU A 2 7.02 8.97 18.75
C LEU A 2 5.83 8.94 19.74
N PHE A 3 5.47 7.77 20.23
CA PHE A 3 4.30 7.56 21.11
C PHE A 3 4.55 7.78 22.59
N ARG A 4 5.77 7.84 23.03
CA ARG A 4 6.15 8.44 24.32
C ARG A 4 6.20 9.97 24.25
N SER A 5 5.76 10.50 23.12
CA SER A 5 5.83 11.90 22.82
C SER A 5 4.80 12.71 23.62
N ARG A 6 5.02 13.99 23.67
CA ARG A 6 4.22 15.05 24.28
C ARG A 6 2.70 14.87 24.14
N GLU A 7 2.22 14.34 23.02
CA GLU A 7 0.77 14.18 22.75
C GLU A 7 0.13 13.10 23.63
N ARG A 8 0.86 12.02 23.97
CA ARG A 8 0.31 10.97 24.86
C ARG A 8 0.07 11.50 26.28
N VAL A 9 0.95 12.35 26.76
CA VAL A 9 0.84 12.95 28.11
C VAL A 9 -0.35 13.89 28.19
N HIS A 10 -0.67 14.62 27.12
CA HIS A 10 -1.73 15.62 27.07
C HIS A 10 -3.04 15.11 26.45
N SER A 11 -3.18 13.80 26.26
CA SER A 11 -4.40 13.20 25.69
C SER A 11 -5.04 12.22 26.64
N LYS A 12 -6.39 12.24 26.72
CA LYS A 12 -7.16 11.33 27.57
C LYS A 12 -7.10 9.89 27.08
N THR A 13 -7.05 9.68 25.76
CA THR A 13 -7.03 8.36 25.13
C THR A 13 -5.86 8.22 24.15
N VAL A 14 -5.53 6.96 23.81
CA VAL A 14 -4.50 6.67 22.79
C VAL A 14 -4.94 7.16 21.42
N GLU A 15 -6.21 6.99 21.08
CA GLU A 15 -6.81 7.45 19.81
C GLU A 15 -6.69 8.96 19.64
N GLU A 16 -6.96 9.74 20.70
CA GLU A 16 -6.79 11.19 20.69
C GLU A 16 -5.34 11.59 20.47
N ALA A 17 -4.41 10.90 21.14
CA ALA A 17 -2.97 11.13 20.95
C ALA A 17 -2.53 10.81 19.51
N VAL A 18 -3.02 9.70 18.94
CA VAL A 18 -2.76 9.31 17.55
C VAL A 18 -3.29 10.37 16.60
N LEU A 19 -4.52 10.80 16.74
CA LEU A 19 -5.13 11.82 15.90
C LEU A 19 -4.35 13.15 15.95
N LYS A 20 -4.02 13.63 17.15
CA LYS A 20 -3.22 14.86 17.32
C LYS A 20 -1.84 14.75 16.67
N THR A 21 -1.20 13.59 16.80
CA THR A 21 0.09 13.31 16.18
C THR A 21 -0.04 13.28 14.66
N ALA A 22 -1.02 12.54 14.13
CA ALA A 22 -1.25 12.41 12.70
C ALA A 22 -1.54 13.76 12.01
N LYS A 23 -2.26 14.68 12.70
CA LYS A 23 -2.48 16.06 12.21
C LYS A 23 -1.19 16.90 12.11
N LYS A 24 -0.14 16.53 12.84
CA LYS A 24 1.16 17.23 12.82
C LYS A 24 2.16 16.63 11.85
N ILE A 25 2.06 15.34 11.56
CA ILE A 25 2.97 14.66 10.65
C ILE A 25 2.65 15.10 9.21
N LYS A 26 3.71 15.50 8.49
CA LYS A 26 3.65 15.82 7.07
C LYS A 26 4.30 14.72 6.26
N GLY A 27 3.77 14.46 5.06
CA GLY A 27 4.30 13.47 4.12
C GLY A 27 3.57 12.14 4.15
N ALA A 28 4.18 11.11 3.56
CA ALA A 28 3.63 9.79 3.37
C ALA A 28 3.88 8.89 4.60
N TYR A 29 2.86 8.24 5.10
CA TYR A 29 3.00 7.28 6.19
C TYR A 29 1.88 6.23 6.23
N GLY A 30 2.25 5.02 6.66
CA GLY A 30 1.36 4.02 7.21
C GLY A 30 1.84 3.70 8.63
N LEU A 31 1.03 4.01 9.64
CA LEU A 31 1.41 3.80 11.04
C LEU A 31 0.57 2.69 11.66
N VAL A 32 1.21 1.84 12.44
CA VAL A 32 0.54 0.86 13.30
C VAL A 32 0.97 1.10 14.74
N VAL A 33 -0.01 1.26 15.62
CA VAL A 33 0.21 1.54 17.03
C VAL A 33 -0.49 0.47 17.84
N MET A 34 0.25 -0.19 18.71
CA MET A 34 -0.28 -1.23 19.58
C MET A 34 -0.23 -0.80 21.05
N SER A 35 -1.29 -1.08 21.76
CA SER A 35 -1.39 -1.01 23.22
C SER A 35 -1.95 -2.33 23.75
N PRO A 36 -1.94 -2.59 25.06
CA PRO A 36 -2.44 -3.86 25.62
C PRO A 36 -3.89 -4.21 25.24
N ARG A 37 -4.70 -3.25 24.84
CA ARG A 37 -6.13 -3.45 24.55
C ARG A 37 -6.56 -2.98 23.17
N LYS A 38 -5.65 -2.38 22.37
CA LYS A 38 -6.00 -1.74 21.10
C LYS A 38 -4.89 -1.88 20.08
N LEU A 39 -5.28 -2.13 18.84
CA LEU A 39 -4.44 -1.99 17.67
C LEU A 39 -5.02 -0.84 16.83
N ILE A 40 -4.20 0.13 16.47
CA ILE A 40 -4.62 1.33 15.72
C ILE A 40 -3.79 1.41 14.46
N ALA A 41 -4.44 1.49 13.32
CA ALA A 41 -3.82 1.69 12.03
C ALA A 41 -4.18 3.08 11.50
N VAL A 42 -3.20 3.80 10.95
CA VAL A 42 -3.38 5.15 10.40
C VAL A 42 -2.76 5.22 9.04
N ARG A 43 -3.54 5.59 8.04
CA ARG A 43 -3.05 5.86 6.69
C ARG A 43 -2.97 7.36 6.46
N ASP A 44 -1.92 7.82 5.78
CA ASP A 44 -1.75 9.24 5.48
C ASP A 44 -2.95 9.84 4.72
N PRO A 45 -3.22 11.16 4.86
CA PRO A 45 -4.43 11.79 4.30
C PRO A 45 -4.57 11.70 2.79
N TYR A 46 -3.45 11.52 2.06
CA TYR A 46 -3.44 11.43 0.61
C TYR A 46 -3.45 9.98 0.11
N GLY A 47 -3.22 8.99 1.01
CA GLY A 47 -3.08 7.59 0.66
C GLY A 47 -1.81 7.29 -0.13
N LEU A 48 -0.73 8.06 0.09
CA LEU A 48 0.56 7.88 -0.57
C LEU A 48 1.13 6.50 -0.32
N LYS A 49 1.02 6.01 0.93
CA LYS A 49 1.44 4.66 1.30
C LYS A 49 0.26 3.71 1.45
N PRO A 50 0.39 2.46 0.98
CA PRO A 50 -0.65 1.46 1.15
C PRO A 50 -0.73 0.98 2.60
N LEU A 51 -1.93 0.57 3.00
CA LEU A 51 -2.19 -0.09 4.28
C LEU A 51 -3.48 -0.87 4.16
N CYS A 52 -3.49 -2.14 4.55
CA CYS A 52 -4.66 -3.00 4.42
C CYS A 52 -5.00 -3.74 5.72
N LEU A 53 -6.26 -4.14 5.81
CA LEU A 53 -6.85 -4.91 6.87
C LEU A 53 -7.17 -6.32 6.38
N GLY A 54 -6.75 -7.31 7.12
CA GLY A 54 -7.13 -8.70 6.94
C GLY A 54 -7.65 -9.33 8.24
N LYS A 55 -8.09 -10.59 8.13
CA LYS A 55 -8.56 -11.38 9.26
C LYS A 55 -8.08 -12.83 9.15
N ARG A 56 -7.62 -13.39 10.26
CA ARG A 56 -7.28 -14.80 10.39
C ARG A 56 -8.03 -15.36 11.60
N GLY A 57 -9.04 -16.19 11.34
CA GLY A 57 -9.94 -16.63 12.41
C GLY A 57 -10.59 -15.42 13.11
N ASN A 58 -10.37 -15.25 14.39
CA ASN A 58 -10.88 -14.12 15.18
C ASN A 58 -9.89 -12.95 15.29
N ALA A 59 -8.67 -13.09 14.77
CA ALA A 59 -7.64 -12.05 14.84
C ALA A 59 -7.64 -11.15 13.62
N TYR A 60 -7.55 -9.84 13.84
CA TYR A 60 -7.32 -8.86 12.78
C TYR A 60 -5.82 -8.71 12.51
N VAL A 61 -5.48 -8.50 11.25
CA VAL A 61 -4.11 -8.30 10.76
C VAL A 61 -4.03 -7.01 9.98
N ILE A 62 -3.03 -6.19 10.27
CA ILE A 62 -2.72 -4.99 9.51
C ILE A 62 -1.40 -5.22 8.79
N ALA A 63 -1.36 -4.89 7.52
CA ALA A 63 -0.17 -4.98 6.69
C ALA A 63 -0.09 -3.81 5.69
N SER A 64 1.10 -3.52 5.18
CA SER A 64 1.28 -2.56 4.09
C SER A 64 0.78 -3.10 2.76
N GLU A 65 0.83 -4.44 2.56
CA GLU A 65 0.49 -5.09 1.30
C GLU A 65 -0.36 -6.34 1.52
N SER A 66 -1.25 -6.63 0.58
CA SER A 66 -2.13 -7.80 0.63
C SER A 66 -1.36 -9.13 0.57
N CYS A 67 -0.20 -9.18 -0.07
CA CYS A 67 0.65 -10.38 -0.09
C CYS A 67 1.13 -10.79 1.30
N ALA A 68 1.35 -9.83 2.21
CA ALA A 68 1.70 -10.12 3.60
C ALA A 68 0.54 -10.78 4.36
N LEU A 69 -0.71 -10.43 4.05
CA LEU A 69 -1.88 -11.12 4.60
C LEU A 69 -1.92 -12.59 4.15
N THR A 70 -1.69 -12.83 2.85
CA THR A 70 -1.62 -14.18 2.28
C THR A 70 -0.52 -15.02 2.96
N SER A 71 0.64 -14.43 3.21
CA SER A 71 1.78 -15.12 3.86
C SER A 71 1.46 -15.61 5.27
N VAL A 72 0.53 -14.96 5.97
CA VAL A 72 0.07 -15.39 7.30
C VAL A 72 -1.29 -16.09 7.28
N SER A 73 -1.77 -16.49 6.09
CA SER A 73 -3.09 -17.12 5.89
C SER A 73 -4.24 -16.28 6.46
N ALA A 74 -4.15 -14.95 6.32
CA ALA A 74 -5.23 -14.03 6.64
C ALA A 74 -6.01 -13.66 5.38
N GLU A 75 -7.33 -13.63 5.49
CA GLU A 75 -8.22 -13.16 4.43
C GLU A 75 -8.14 -11.63 4.33
N PHE A 76 -8.04 -11.11 3.12
CA PHE A 76 -8.12 -9.67 2.85
C PHE A 76 -9.55 -9.17 3.07
N ILE A 77 -9.71 -8.14 3.88
CA ILE A 77 -11.01 -7.49 4.10
C ILE A 77 -11.13 -6.27 3.21
N ARG A 78 -10.20 -5.31 3.35
CA ARG A 78 -10.17 -4.07 2.57
C ARG A 78 -8.87 -3.31 2.76
N ASP A 79 -8.61 -2.37 1.89
CA ASP A 79 -7.63 -1.32 2.16
C ASP A 79 -8.15 -0.36 3.23
N ILE A 80 -7.22 0.22 4.01
CA ILE A 80 -7.52 1.33 4.91
C ILE A 80 -7.58 2.60 4.07
N GLU A 81 -8.64 3.38 4.22
CA GLU A 81 -8.86 4.55 3.38
C GLU A 81 -7.83 5.66 3.68
N PRO A 82 -7.48 6.48 2.68
CA PRO A 82 -6.67 7.68 2.92
C PRO A 82 -7.25 8.56 4.02
N GLY A 83 -6.42 8.91 5.01
CA GLY A 83 -6.83 9.70 6.17
C GLY A 83 -7.66 8.94 7.20
N GLU A 84 -7.79 7.63 7.10
CA GLU A 84 -8.48 6.82 8.08
C GLU A 84 -7.57 6.47 9.27
N ILE A 85 -8.13 6.59 10.47
CA ILE A 85 -7.61 6.03 11.72
C ILE A 85 -8.55 4.88 12.11
N LEU A 86 -8.11 3.65 11.91
CA LEU A 86 -8.84 2.44 12.24
C LEU A 86 -8.39 1.94 13.62
N THR A 87 -9.30 1.91 14.58
CA THR A 87 -9.06 1.34 15.91
C THR A 87 -9.72 -0.03 16.00
N ILE A 88 -8.96 -1.01 16.40
CA ILE A 88 -9.36 -2.41 16.60
C ILE A 88 -9.30 -2.70 18.10
N THR A 89 -10.41 -3.17 18.65
CA THR A 89 -10.53 -3.59 20.06
C THR A 89 -11.22 -4.95 20.13
N LYS A 90 -11.37 -5.50 21.34
CA LYS A 90 -12.20 -6.69 21.59
C LYS A 90 -13.67 -6.50 21.20
N ASP A 91 -14.15 -5.24 21.21
CA ASP A 91 -15.55 -4.87 20.93
C ASP A 91 -15.78 -4.63 19.43
N GLY A 92 -14.73 -4.72 18.60
CA GLY A 92 -14.81 -4.59 17.14
C GLY A 92 -13.95 -3.47 16.56
N LEU A 93 -14.36 -3.00 15.38
CA LEU A 93 -13.67 -2.00 14.56
C LEU A 93 -14.34 -0.64 14.71
N LYS A 94 -13.54 0.42 14.88
CA LYS A 94 -14.00 1.82 14.86
C LYS A 94 -13.14 2.63 13.91
N SER A 95 -13.76 3.23 12.89
CA SER A 95 -13.12 4.13 11.95
C SER A 95 -13.30 5.59 12.33
N ASN A 96 -12.24 6.38 12.28
CA ASN A 96 -12.27 7.84 12.38
C ASN A 96 -11.66 8.41 11.09
N LYS A 97 -12.39 9.29 10.40
CA LYS A 97 -12.02 9.89 9.11
C LYS A 97 -11.75 11.41 9.21
N GLU A 98 -11.47 11.93 10.39
CA GLU A 98 -11.16 13.36 10.55
C GLU A 98 -9.95 13.84 9.75
N LEU A 99 -8.99 12.94 9.45
CA LEU A 99 -7.85 13.27 8.60
C LEU A 99 -8.21 13.29 7.11
N ALA A 100 -9.22 12.54 6.69
CA ALA A 100 -9.66 12.47 5.29
C ALA A 100 -10.28 13.78 4.82
N SER A 101 -10.97 14.53 5.69
CA SER A 101 -11.59 15.81 5.38
C SER A 101 -10.59 16.93 5.03
N ALA A 102 -9.33 16.77 5.41
CA ALA A 102 -8.25 17.71 5.12
C ALA A 102 -7.56 17.44 3.77
N ALA A 103 -7.84 16.29 3.12
CA ALA A 103 -7.17 15.87 1.88
C ALA A 103 -8.03 16.20 0.66
N ALA A 104 -7.61 17.18 -0.14
CA ALA A 104 -8.35 17.59 -1.34
C ALA A 104 -8.35 16.53 -2.46
N LYS A 105 -7.35 15.65 -2.54
CA LYS A 105 -7.21 14.62 -3.58
C LYS A 105 -6.43 13.41 -3.06
N ARG A 106 -6.84 12.20 -3.45
CA ARG A 106 -6.03 10.99 -3.33
C ARG A 106 -4.79 11.11 -4.23
N ALA A 107 -3.63 10.72 -3.73
CA ALA A 107 -2.37 10.80 -4.44
C ALA A 107 -1.52 9.55 -4.17
N HIS A 108 -1.92 8.44 -4.78
CA HIS A 108 -1.18 7.18 -4.62
C HIS A 108 0.24 7.32 -5.15
N CYS A 109 1.21 6.80 -4.41
CA CYS A 109 2.58 6.79 -4.85
C CYS A 109 2.74 5.83 -6.03
N VAL A 110 3.09 6.36 -7.21
CA VAL A 110 3.29 5.54 -8.40
C VAL A 110 4.41 4.50 -8.22
N PHE A 111 5.40 4.77 -7.38
CA PHE A 111 6.50 3.84 -7.09
C PHE A 111 6.03 2.55 -6.43
N GLU A 112 4.91 2.56 -5.71
CA GLU A 112 4.33 1.33 -5.18
C GLU A 112 3.97 0.36 -6.31
N TYR A 113 3.39 0.87 -7.41
CA TYR A 113 3.03 0.04 -8.56
C TYR A 113 4.23 -0.30 -9.45
N ILE A 114 5.18 0.62 -9.65
CA ILE A 114 6.30 0.42 -10.57
C ILE A 114 7.39 -0.47 -9.94
N TYR A 115 7.66 -0.29 -8.64
CA TYR A 115 8.87 -0.85 -8.05
C TYR A 115 8.65 -1.54 -6.68
N PHE A 116 8.10 -0.85 -5.67
CA PHE A 116 8.15 -1.32 -4.29
C PHE A 116 7.26 -2.52 -4.01
N ALA A 117 6.00 -2.48 -4.46
CA ALA A 117 5.04 -3.51 -4.11
C ALA A 117 5.37 -4.85 -4.77
N ARG A 118 5.10 -5.92 -4.08
CA ARG A 118 5.24 -7.28 -4.60
C ARG A 118 4.21 -7.54 -5.69
N LEU A 119 4.57 -8.34 -6.70
CA LEU A 119 3.76 -8.54 -7.92
C LEU A 119 2.36 -9.11 -7.65
N ASP A 120 2.24 -9.94 -6.63
CA ASP A 120 0.99 -10.58 -6.21
C ASP A 120 0.14 -9.71 -5.27
N SER A 121 0.57 -8.48 -4.99
CA SER A 121 -0.19 -7.53 -4.19
C SER A 121 -1.27 -6.84 -4.98
N THR A 122 -2.38 -6.54 -4.28
CA THR A 122 -3.42 -5.63 -4.72
C THR A 122 -3.42 -4.41 -3.81
N ILE A 123 -3.36 -3.20 -4.38
CA ILE A 123 -3.36 -1.92 -3.67
C ILE A 123 -4.49 -1.08 -4.21
N ASP A 124 -5.39 -0.62 -3.33
CA ASP A 124 -6.56 0.21 -3.67
C ASP A 124 -7.35 -0.36 -4.88
N GLY A 125 -7.52 -1.69 -4.89
CA GLY A 125 -8.25 -2.42 -5.92
C GLY A 125 -7.48 -2.69 -7.23
N VAL A 126 -6.22 -2.26 -7.33
CA VAL A 126 -5.40 -2.47 -8.54
C VAL A 126 -4.34 -3.54 -8.27
N LYS A 127 -4.34 -4.60 -9.08
CA LYS A 127 -3.28 -5.62 -9.06
C LYS A 127 -1.97 -5.03 -9.58
N VAL A 128 -0.91 -5.15 -8.80
CA VAL A 128 0.43 -4.62 -9.14
C VAL A 128 0.97 -5.24 -10.43
N TYR A 129 0.82 -6.55 -10.59
CA TYR A 129 1.21 -7.24 -11.84
C TYR A 129 0.55 -6.62 -13.07
N ASP A 130 -0.77 -6.45 -13.04
CA ASP A 130 -1.54 -5.89 -14.18
C ASP A 130 -1.16 -4.43 -14.46
N ALA A 131 -0.87 -3.65 -13.42
CA ALA A 131 -0.41 -2.28 -13.58
C ALA A 131 0.94 -2.22 -14.31
N ARG A 132 1.88 -3.10 -13.98
CA ARG A 132 3.20 -3.19 -14.66
C ARG A 132 3.08 -3.68 -16.09
N ILE A 133 2.23 -4.67 -16.37
CA ILE A 133 1.93 -5.11 -17.76
C ILE A 133 1.41 -3.93 -18.59
N ARG A 134 0.42 -3.18 -18.07
CA ARG A 134 -0.11 -2.01 -18.77
C ARG A 134 0.95 -0.93 -18.98
N GLY A 135 1.81 -0.70 -17.99
CA GLY A 135 2.94 0.23 -18.11
C GLY A 135 3.88 -0.15 -19.24
N GLY A 136 4.26 -1.43 -19.35
CA GLY A 136 5.07 -1.97 -20.44
C GLY A 136 4.42 -1.81 -21.81
N LYS A 137 3.12 -2.11 -21.93
CA LYS A 137 2.36 -1.90 -23.17
C LYS A 137 2.30 -0.43 -23.58
N SER A 138 2.15 0.46 -22.62
CA SER A 138 2.17 1.91 -22.87
C SER A 138 3.56 2.38 -23.33
N LEU A 139 4.61 1.85 -22.70
CA LEU A 139 6.00 2.16 -23.06
C LEU A 139 6.32 1.76 -24.51
N ALA A 140 5.91 0.55 -24.93
CA ALA A 140 6.13 0.08 -26.30
C ALA A 140 5.45 1.00 -27.35
N LYS A 141 4.29 1.56 -27.03
CA LYS A 141 3.58 2.50 -27.91
C LYS A 141 4.25 3.87 -27.97
N SER A 142 4.76 4.36 -26.82
CA SER A 142 5.35 5.69 -26.72
C SER A 142 6.80 5.74 -27.21
N TYR A 143 7.51 4.64 -27.03
CA TYR A 143 8.94 4.50 -27.37
C TYR A 143 9.19 3.16 -28.06
N PRO A 144 8.74 3.02 -29.32
CA PRO A 144 9.05 1.82 -30.10
C PRO A 144 10.55 1.75 -30.41
N VAL A 145 11.12 0.57 -30.31
CA VAL A 145 12.52 0.30 -30.70
C VAL A 145 12.59 -0.96 -31.58
N GLU A 146 13.56 -1.00 -32.47
CA GLU A 146 13.94 -2.21 -33.20
C GLU A 146 14.93 -3.01 -32.36
N ALA A 147 14.56 -4.23 -32.02
CA ALA A 147 15.38 -5.13 -31.20
C ALA A 147 14.99 -6.59 -31.45
N ASP A 148 15.93 -7.50 -31.23
CA ASP A 148 15.73 -8.95 -31.40
C ASP A 148 15.03 -9.55 -30.17
N LEU A 149 15.16 -8.93 -29.01
CA LEU A 149 14.73 -9.50 -27.74
C LEU A 149 14.31 -8.40 -26.75
N VAL A 150 13.26 -8.69 -25.99
CA VAL A 150 12.89 -7.93 -24.77
C VAL A 150 13.21 -8.77 -23.55
N THR A 151 13.91 -8.17 -22.59
CA THR A 151 14.16 -8.77 -21.27
C THR A 151 13.90 -7.75 -20.17
N GLY A 152 13.59 -8.21 -18.97
CA GLY A 152 13.38 -7.36 -17.80
C GLY A 152 14.41 -7.65 -16.72
N VAL A 153 14.81 -6.61 -15.98
CA VAL A 153 15.61 -6.80 -14.77
C VAL A 153 14.72 -7.40 -13.68
N PRO A 154 15.09 -8.56 -13.12
CA PRO A 154 14.35 -9.16 -12.01
C PRO A 154 14.33 -8.27 -10.77
N GLU A 155 13.24 -8.35 -9.97
CA GLU A 155 11.97 -9.00 -10.33
C GLU A 155 10.96 -7.96 -10.83
N SER A 156 11.10 -6.71 -10.44
CA SER A 156 10.12 -5.63 -10.68
C SER A 156 9.91 -5.30 -12.15
N GLY A 157 10.96 -5.44 -12.99
CA GLY A 157 10.91 -5.13 -14.40
C GLY A 157 10.27 -6.21 -15.30
N LEU A 158 10.19 -7.45 -14.84
CA LEU A 158 9.73 -8.58 -15.66
C LEU A 158 8.32 -8.41 -16.22
N PRO A 159 7.29 -8.02 -15.46
CA PRO A 159 5.96 -7.82 -16.02
C PRO A 159 5.90 -6.66 -17.02
N ALA A 160 6.66 -5.58 -16.77
CA ALA A 160 6.72 -4.46 -17.71
C ALA A 160 7.36 -4.88 -19.03
N ALA A 161 8.46 -5.64 -18.98
CA ALA A 161 9.12 -6.20 -20.17
C ALA A 161 8.17 -7.16 -20.93
N LYS A 162 7.43 -8.01 -20.20
CA LYS A 162 6.40 -8.86 -20.83
C LYS A 162 5.32 -8.02 -21.52
N GLY A 163 4.83 -6.98 -20.87
CA GLY A 163 3.84 -6.06 -21.47
C GLY A 163 4.39 -5.34 -22.70
N TYR A 164 5.66 -4.94 -22.68
CA TYR A 164 6.35 -4.35 -23.83
C TYR A 164 6.41 -5.35 -25.00
N SER A 165 6.86 -6.58 -24.75
CA SER A 165 6.90 -7.66 -25.74
C SER A 165 5.53 -7.92 -26.37
N GLU A 166 4.48 -8.03 -25.56
CA GLU A 166 3.12 -8.25 -26.05
C GLU A 166 2.61 -7.11 -26.97
N ALA A 167 3.03 -5.89 -26.74
CA ALA A 167 2.58 -4.74 -27.53
C ALA A 167 3.46 -4.45 -28.75
N SER A 168 4.76 -4.77 -28.69
CA SER A 168 5.71 -4.55 -29.79
C SER A 168 5.82 -5.75 -30.75
N GLY A 169 5.44 -6.94 -30.30
CA GLY A 169 5.68 -8.20 -31.04
C GLY A 169 7.11 -8.74 -30.93
N ILE A 170 8.01 -8.03 -30.23
CA ILE A 170 9.38 -8.50 -30.01
C ILE A 170 9.39 -9.63 -28.98
N PRO A 171 10.07 -10.76 -29.22
CA PRO A 171 10.10 -11.90 -28.30
C PRO A 171 10.59 -11.54 -26.89
N PHE A 172 10.00 -12.12 -25.86
CA PHE A 172 10.44 -12.00 -24.48
C PHE A 172 11.27 -13.23 -24.06
N ALA A 173 12.40 -12.99 -23.41
CA ALA A 173 13.14 -14.04 -22.71
C ALA A 173 13.85 -13.52 -21.46
N PHE A 174 14.19 -14.43 -20.56
CA PHE A 174 15.03 -14.13 -19.41
C PHE A 174 16.49 -14.05 -19.84
N ALA A 175 17.16 -12.94 -19.50
CA ALA A 175 18.58 -12.76 -19.72
C ALA A 175 19.36 -12.52 -18.41
N PHE A 176 18.63 -12.30 -17.30
CA PHE A 176 19.21 -12.09 -15.96
C PHE A 176 18.60 -13.09 -14.98
N TYR A 177 19.45 -13.60 -14.07
CA TYR A 177 19.11 -14.52 -12.99
C TYR A 177 19.58 -13.99 -11.64
#